data_ae7cb3dd2c1cb02a78034dc5354d5277
#
_entry.id   ae7cb3dd2c1cb02a78034dc5354d5277
#
_cell.length_a   1.000
_cell.length_b   1.000
_cell.length_c   1.000
_cell.angle_alpha   90.00
_cell.angle_beta   90.00
_cell.angle_gamma   90.00
#
_symmetry.space_group_name_H-M   'P 1'
#
loop_
_entity.id
_entity.type
_entity.pdbx_description
1 polymer ?
#
loop_
_entity_poly.entity_id
_entity_poly.type
_entity_poly.pdbx_seq_one_letter_code
_entity_poly.pdbx_strand_id
1 'polypeptide(L)'
;MDQVRTPTRTAVANNADADADADADADADANGGEETQTKTGRKHHGIIQSILTVGAIDFYLGTSVDLLNKRAPVEVDADRVPVGYKEHQLTNLNDLISFLQDVSKLRKSFGTLMNNSSNVHDGSSRSHCALILTLRQLRIGANANAGGECECMVNKFTMVDLAGAERPSTTGGDRMSGYETMLQIMMGKETTGGTGFIINYELHQLATEVVKATEQNQRRKNYVPPKQLLLPSTQFLSACFDGSSLLGMLICLSQANHCGWETWFSLQYGTTLSKLRCPVKPQPIRLFEKMIERSRKAVHATRIQLENTPETGTPASKYYSRRKGMALHAKHQLHWLEVLVLEADEATQ
;
A
#
# COMPACT_ATOMS: atom_id res chain seq x y z
N MET A 1 -8.72 -24.93 33.75
CA MET A 1 -7.50 -24.29 34.31
C MET A 1 -6.37 -24.65 33.31
N ASP A 2 -6.27 -23.92 32.23
CA ASP A 2 -5.21 -24.13 31.22
C ASP A 2 -4.41 -22.85 31.08
N GLN A 3 -3.13 -22.99 31.39
CA GLN A 3 -2.17 -21.89 31.36
C GLN A 3 -1.83 -21.52 29.91
N VAL A 4 -2.12 -20.29 29.55
CA VAL A 4 -1.69 -19.67 28.29
C VAL A 4 -0.18 -19.43 28.36
N ARG A 5 0.60 -20.18 27.58
CA ARG A 5 2.03 -19.92 27.38
C ARG A 5 2.20 -18.83 26.31
N THR A 6 2.85 -17.77 26.68
CA THR A 6 3.33 -16.72 25.79
C THR A 6 4.41 -17.26 24.84
N PRO A 7 4.41 -16.94 23.54
CA PRO A 7 5.46 -17.38 22.63
C PRO A 7 6.75 -16.54 22.82
N THR A 8 7.84 -17.26 23.01
CA THR A 8 9.22 -16.71 23.10
C THR A 8 9.66 -16.21 21.70
N ARG A 9 10.10 -14.98 21.65
CA ARG A 9 10.75 -14.39 20.47
C ARG A 9 12.09 -15.09 20.21
N THR A 10 12.22 -15.75 19.06
CA THR A 10 13.50 -16.21 18.54
C THR A 10 13.97 -15.22 17.48
N ALA A 11 14.98 -14.43 17.82
CA ALA A 11 15.71 -13.63 16.85
C ALA A 11 16.66 -14.54 16.08
N VAL A 12 16.53 -14.59 14.76
CA VAL A 12 17.51 -15.25 13.89
C VAL A 12 18.54 -14.18 13.50
N ALA A 13 19.73 -14.29 14.07
CA ALA A 13 20.90 -13.55 13.64
C ALA A 13 21.53 -14.28 12.44
N ASN A 14 21.65 -13.61 11.31
CA ASN A 14 22.48 -14.08 10.21
C ASN A 14 23.91 -13.64 10.44
N ASN A 15 24.76 -14.58 10.80
CA ASN A 15 26.20 -14.47 10.65
C ASN A 15 26.56 -14.73 9.20
N ALA A 16 27.21 -13.78 8.58
CA ALA A 16 27.96 -13.97 7.35
C ALA A 16 29.45 -13.85 7.72
N ASP A 17 30.08 -14.98 7.91
CA ASP A 17 31.55 -15.08 7.94
C ASP A 17 32.05 -14.94 6.51
N ALA A 18 32.98 -14.05 6.31
CA ALA A 18 33.84 -14.02 5.13
C ALA A 18 35.26 -13.81 5.60
N ASP A 19 35.98 -14.94 5.64
CA ASP A 19 37.45 -14.97 5.73
C ASP A 19 38.09 -14.33 4.51
N ALA A 20 39.06 -13.48 4.71
CA ALA A 20 40.09 -13.19 3.73
C ALA A 20 41.38 -12.73 4.48
N ASP A 21 42.28 -13.67 4.62
CA ASP A 21 43.67 -13.42 4.92
C ASP A 21 44.33 -12.62 3.80
N ALA A 22 45.14 -11.64 4.15
CA ALA A 22 46.34 -11.23 3.39
C ALA A 22 47.25 -10.39 4.25
N ASP A 23 48.37 -11.00 4.58
CA ASP A 23 49.61 -10.38 5.11
C ASP A 23 50.14 -9.33 4.12
N ALA A 24 50.72 -8.24 4.64
CA ALA A 24 51.94 -7.63 4.11
C ALA A 24 52.47 -6.51 5.03
N ASP A 25 53.75 -6.64 5.27
CA ASP A 25 54.64 -5.90 6.14
C ASP A 25 54.84 -4.40 5.84
N ALA A 26 55.19 -3.70 6.94
CA ALA A 26 56.20 -2.67 7.15
C ALA A 26 56.41 -1.55 6.10
N ASP A 27 56.36 -0.30 6.50
CA ASP A 27 57.50 0.48 6.92
C ASP A 27 57.09 1.88 7.42
N ALA A 28 57.79 2.30 8.46
CA ALA A 28 57.69 3.62 9.06
C ALA A 28 58.41 4.66 8.20
N ASP A 29 57.76 5.81 7.98
CA ASP A 29 58.51 7.07 7.89
C ASP A 29 57.65 8.24 8.39
N ALA A 30 58.24 8.92 9.38
CA ALA A 30 57.76 10.13 9.97
C ALA A 30 58.00 11.33 9.02
N ASN A 31 56.98 12.03 8.63
CA ASN A 31 57.17 13.41 8.23
C ASN A 31 55.93 14.25 8.59
N GLY A 32 56.15 15.30 9.39
CA GLY A 32 55.14 16.25 9.81
C GLY A 32 54.60 17.03 8.63
N GLY A 33 53.31 16.96 8.47
CA GLY A 33 52.56 17.76 7.50
C GLY A 33 51.26 18.23 8.15
N GLU A 34 51.10 19.54 8.18
CA GLU A 34 49.94 20.27 8.68
C GLU A 34 48.64 19.60 8.37
N GLU A 35 47.86 19.30 9.41
CA GLU A 35 46.44 18.93 9.29
C GLU A 35 45.65 20.09 8.71
N THR A 36 45.54 20.16 7.40
CA THR A 36 44.48 20.88 6.74
C THR A 36 43.20 20.12 7.01
N GLN A 37 42.50 20.49 8.06
CA GLN A 37 41.11 20.10 8.30
C GLN A 37 40.27 20.59 7.12
N THR A 38 40.14 19.74 6.10
CA THR A 38 39.04 19.86 5.13
C THR A 38 37.76 19.56 5.90
N LYS A 39 37.17 20.59 6.50
CA LYS A 39 35.77 20.61 6.93
C LYS A 39 34.92 20.35 5.69
N THR A 40 34.75 19.10 5.32
CA THR A 40 33.60 18.70 4.52
C THR A 40 32.37 18.91 5.41
N GLY A 41 31.89 20.15 5.39
CA GLY A 41 30.63 20.50 6.03
C GLY A 41 29.54 19.64 5.39
N ARG A 42 29.18 18.52 6.00
CA ARG A 42 27.89 17.87 5.76
C ARG A 42 26.84 18.93 6.10
N LYS A 43 26.33 19.61 5.06
CA LYS A 43 25.17 20.48 5.21
C LYS A 43 24.07 19.61 5.77
N HIS A 44 23.73 19.80 7.02
CA HIS A 44 22.56 19.15 7.61
C HIS A 44 21.33 19.67 6.88
N HIS A 45 20.73 18.80 6.05
CA HIS A 45 19.41 19.06 5.47
C HIS A 45 18.40 18.99 6.61
N GLY A 46 18.09 20.13 7.22
CA GLY A 46 17.12 20.21 8.31
C GLY A 46 15.73 19.91 7.79
N ILE A 47 15.05 18.94 8.41
CA ILE A 47 13.59 18.80 8.27
C ILE A 47 12.97 19.97 9.01
N ILE A 48 12.14 20.77 8.32
CA ILE A 48 11.43 21.90 8.90
C ILE A 48 10.15 21.40 9.57
N GLN A 49 9.37 20.58 8.85
CA GLN A 49 8.08 20.09 9.30
C GLN A 49 7.78 18.72 8.71
N SER A 50 6.99 17.92 9.44
CA SER A 50 6.53 16.59 9.01
C SER A 50 5.08 16.37 9.36
N ILE A 51 4.29 15.85 8.42
CA ILE A 51 2.91 15.43 8.64
C ILE A 51 2.80 13.95 8.31
N LEU A 52 2.26 13.19 9.26
CA LEU A 52 1.90 11.78 9.06
C LEU A 52 0.39 11.66 8.95
N THR A 53 -0.06 11.04 7.87
CA THR A 53 -1.48 10.74 7.66
C THR A 53 -1.70 9.25 7.44
N VAL A 54 -2.92 8.77 7.69
CA VAL A 54 -3.33 7.39 7.46
C VAL A 54 -4.68 7.31 6.76
N GLY A 55 -4.83 6.35 5.85
CA GLY A 55 -6.09 5.98 5.22
C GLY A 55 -6.28 4.47 5.22
N ALA A 56 -7.53 4.02 5.09
CA ALA A 56 -7.88 2.61 5.07
C ALA A 56 -8.82 2.28 3.90
N ILE A 57 -8.39 1.35 3.07
CA ILE A 57 -9.13 0.90 1.89
C ILE A 57 -9.44 -0.58 2.02
N ASP A 58 -10.67 -0.94 1.74
CA ASP A 58 -11.13 -2.33 1.71
C ASP A 58 -11.42 -2.73 0.26
N PHE A 59 -10.83 -3.84 -0.17
CA PHE A 59 -11.04 -4.43 -1.49
C PHE A 59 -11.92 -5.67 -1.32
N TYR A 60 -13.09 -5.64 -1.93
CA TYR A 60 -14.05 -6.71 -1.81
C TYR A 60 -14.79 -6.93 -3.13
N LEU A 61 -14.82 -8.17 -3.61
CA LEU A 61 -15.51 -8.61 -4.83
C LEU A 61 -15.25 -7.68 -6.05
N GLY A 62 -13.99 -7.37 -6.30
CA GLY A 62 -13.60 -6.53 -7.44
C GLY A 62 -13.93 -5.05 -7.29
N THR A 63 -14.32 -4.61 -6.10
CA THR A 63 -14.54 -3.20 -5.77
C THR A 63 -13.55 -2.73 -4.71
N SER A 64 -13.38 -1.41 -4.58
CA SER A 64 -12.57 -0.80 -3.52
C SER A 64 -13.34 0.35 -2.88
N VAL A 65 -13.29 0.42 -1.56
CA VAL A 65 -14.03 1.41 -0.76
C VAL A 65 -13.18 1.97 0.38
N ASP A 66 -13.44 3.23 0.73
CA ASP A 66 -12.87 3.88 1.91
C ASP A 66 -13.64 3.45 3.15
N LEU A 67 -12.98 2.72 4.07
CA LEU A 67 -13.62 2.21 5.28
C LEU A 67 -14.15 3.31 6.20
N LEU A 68 -13.45 4.43 6.28
CA LEU A 68 -13.75 5.51 7.22
C LEU A 68 -14.62 6.62 6.61
N ASN A 69 -14.93 6.54 5.34
CA ASN A 69 -15.81 7.47 4.66
C ASN A 69 -17.11 6.79 4.20
N LYS A 70 -17.81 6.12 5.11
CA LYS A 70 -19.09 5.43 4.85
C LYS A 70 -19.01 4.49 3.64
N ARG A 71 -17.89 3.81 3.45
CA ARG A 71 -17.61 2.94 2.30
C ARG A 71 -17.78 3.63 0.95
N ALA A 72 -17.40 4.91 0.86
CA ALA A 72 -17.37 5.62 -0.40
C ALA A 72 -16.47 4.89 -1.40
N PRO A 73 -16.87 4.81 -2.69
CA PRO A 73 -16.06 4.17 -3.71
C PRO A 73 -14.67 4.81 -3.81
N VAL A 74 -13.66 3.95 -3.86
CA VAL A 74 -12.27 4.32 -4.15
C VAL A 74 -11.95 3.68 -5.49
N GLU A 75 -11.23 4.38 -6.35
CA GLU A 75 -10.75 3.83 -7.60
C GLU A 75 -9.24 3.70 -7.58
N VAL A 76 -8.70 2.72 -8.30
CA VAL A 76 -7.28 2.62 -8.57
C VAL A 76 -7.06 3.18 -9.97
N ASP A 77 -6.27 4.25 -10.08
CA ASP A 77 -6.04 4.93 -11.36
C ASP A 77 -5.06 4.17 -12.27
N ALA A 78 -4.75 4.75 -13.43
CA ALA A 78 -3.84 4.15 -14.41
C ALA A 78 -2.40 4.03 -13.87
N ASP A 79 -2.02 4.87 -12.92
CA ASP A 79 -0.73 4.85 -12.22
C ASP A 79 -0.76 3.94 -10.99
N ARG A 80 -1.86 3.20 -10.78
CA ARG A 80 -2.09 2.26 -9.67
C ARG A 80 -2.13 2.92 -8.31
N VAL A 81 -2.46 4.19 -8.28
CA VAL A 81 -2.67 4.94 -7.07
C VAL A 81 -4.14 4.90 -6.71
N PRO A 82 -4.51 4.54 -5.47
CA PRO A 82 -5.90 4.64 -5.04
C PRO A 82 -6.28 6.11 -4.92
N VAL A 83 -7.43 6.47 -5.50
CA VAL A 83 -7.96 7.83 -5.52
C VAL A 83 -9.34 7.88 -4.89
N GLY A 84 -9.63 8.95 -4.18
CA GLY A 84 -10.94 9.19 -3.58
C GLY A 84 -11.08 8.76 -2.12
N TYR A 85 -10.06 8.16 -1.50
CA TYR A 85 -10.08 7.88 -0.06
C TYR A 85 -9.64 9.10 0.76
N LYS A 86 -10.10 9.15 2.01
CA LYS A 86 -9.72 10.18 2.98
C LYS A 86 -8.46 9.79 3.73
N GLU A 87 -7.64 10.78 4.00
CA GLU A 87 -6.50 10.65 4.91
C GLU A 87 -6.83 11.36 6.23
N HIS A 88 -6.44 10.76 7.35
CA HIS A 88 -6.56 11.28 8.70
C HIS A 88 -5.18 11.59 9.25
N GLN A 89 -4.98 12.77 9.81
CA GLN A 89 -3.70 13.14 10.43
C GLN A 89 -3.49 12.33 11.72
N LEU A 90 -2.26 11.88 11.91
CA LEU A 90 -1.81 11.22 13.13
C LEU A 90 -0.83 12.16 13.85
N THR A 91 -1.19 12.59 15.05
CA THR A 91 -0.36 13.47 15.87
C THR A 91 0.39 12.70 16.94
N ASN A 92 -0.14 11.54 17.32
CA ASN A 92 0.43 10.70 18.36
C ASN A 92 0.06 9.21 18.18
N LEU A 93 0.61 8.35 19.01
CA LEU A 93 0.35 6.90 18.97
C LEU A 93 -1.11 6.53 19.28
N ASN A 94 -1.78 7.29 20.14
CA ASN A 94 -3.17 7.01 20.51
C ASN A 94 -4.11 7.24 19.33
N ASP A 95 -3.82 8.22 18.46
CA ASP A 95 -4.58 8.45 17.23
C ASP A 95 -4.49 7.23 16.32
N LEU A 96 -3.29 6.64 16.16
CA LEU A 96 -3.12 5.43 15.38
C LEU A 96 -3.85 4.24 15.99
N ILE A 97 -3.78 4.06 17.32
CA ILE A 97 -4.47 2.96 18.01
C ILE A 97 -5.99 3.09 17.81
N SER A 98 -6.54 4.29 18.02
CA SER A 98 -7.97 4.57 17.82
C SER A 98 -8.39 4.31 16.38
N PHE A 99 -7.59 4.77 15.42
CA PHE A 99 -7.83 4.52 14.00
C PHE A 99 -7.87 3.01 13.67
N LEU A 100 -6.92 2.22 14.16
CA LEU A 100 -6.88 0.78 13.95
C LEU A 100 -8.07 0.05 14.59
N GLN A 101 -8.50 0.50 15.78
CA GLN A 101 -9.69 -0.02 16.43
C GLN A 101 -10.96 0.24 15.62
N ASP A 102 -11.10 1.43 15.04
CA ASP A 102 -12.26 1.79 14.23
C ASP A 102 -12.26 1.00 12.90
N VAL A 103 -11.12 0.86 12.24
CA VAL A 103 -10.99 -0.02 11.07
C VAL A 103 -11.40 -1.45 11.40
N SER A 104 -10.92 -1.99 12.52
CA SER A 104 -11.26 -3.35 12.95
C SER A 104 -12.76 -3.51 13.23
N LYS A 105 -13.39 -2.54 13.91
CA LYS A 105 -14.85 -2.56 14.16
C LYS A 105 -15.65 -2.52 12.86
N LEU A 106 -15.27 -1.64 11.93
CA LEU A 106 -15.96 -1.49 10.64
C LEU A 106 -15.86 -2.74 9.77
N ARG A 107 -14.68 -3.39 9.74
CA ARG A 107 -14.51 -4.67 9.03
C ARG A 107 -15.39 -5.77 9.63
N LYS A 108 -15.43 -5.91 10.96
CA LYS A 108 -16.26 -6.89 11.64
C LYS A 108 -17.76 -6.65 11.42
N SER A 109 -18.22 -5.41 11.53
CA SER A 109 -19.63 -5.07 11.34
C SER A 109 -20.10 -5.37 9.91
N PHE A 110 -19.26 -5.16 8.91
CA PHE A 110 -19.56 -5.50 7.53
C PHE A 110 -19.70 -7.01 7.32
N GLY A 111 -18.83 -7.79 7.93
CA GLY A 111 -18.94 -9.25 7.91
C GLY A 111 -20.24 -9.78 8.51
N THR A 112 -20.70 -9.17 9.59
CA THR A 112 -21.97 -9.55 10.25
C THR A 112 -23.19 -9.23 9.37
N LEU A 113 -23.18 -8.11 8.63
CA LEU A 113 -24.26 -7.74 7.71
C LEU A 113 -24.38 -8.70 6.52
N MET A 114 -23.27 -9.30 6.08
CA MET A 114 -23.24 -10.26 4.97
C MET A 114 -23.61 -11.70 5.39
N ASN A 115 -23.59 -12.00 6.70
CA ASN A 115 -23.82 -13.34 7.23
C ASN A 115 -25.23 -13.59 7.75
N ASN A 116 -26.29 -13.14 7.07
CA ASN A 116 -27.67 -13.49 7.40
C ASN A 116 -27.99 -15.01 7.26
N SER A 117 -27.02 -15.86 6.98
CA SER A 117 -27.12 -17.31 6.99
C SER A 117 -26.06 -17.92 7.92
N SER A 118 -26.48 -18.25 9.11
CA SER A 118 -26.12 -19.31 10.09
C SER A 118 -24.70 -19.91 10.18
N ASN A 119 -23.65 -19.38 9.57
CA ASN A 119 -22.28 -19.88 9.77
C ASN A 119 -21.33 -18.75 10.11
N VAL A 120 -20.75 -18.85 11.32
CA VAL A 120 -19.84 -17.93 11.97
C VAL A 120 -18.49 -17.87 11.22
N HIS A 121 -18.44 -17.21 10.05
CA HIS A 121 -17.18 -16.80 9.46
C HIS A 121 -17.05 -15.29 9.56
N ASP A 122 -15.96 -14.86 10.18
CA ASP A 122 -15.62 -13.45 10.36
C ASP A 122 -15.48 -12.80 8.97
N GLY A 123 -16.33 -11.84 8.63
CA GLY A 123 -16.31 -11.19 7.31
C GLY A 123 -15.01 -10.46 7.00
N SER A 124 -14.18 -10.22 8.03
CA SER A 124 -12.85 -9.66 7.88
C SER A 124 -11.89 -10.58 7.10
N SER A 125 -12.15 -11.88 7.04
CA SER A 125 -11.34 -12.85 6.29
C SER A 125 -11.60 -12.86 4.78
N ARG A 126 -12.63 -12.14 4.29
CA ARG A 126 -13.09 -12.18 2.89
C ARG A 126 -12.77 -10.95 2.07
N SER A 127 -12.12 -9.98 2.65
CA SER A 127 -11.68 -8.76 1.96
C SER A 127 -10.19 -8.52 2.17
N HIS A 128 -9.53 -7.88 1.21
CA HIS A 128 -8.19 -7.37 1.40
C HIS A 128 -8.28 -5.96 2.00
N CYS A 129 -7.58 -5.70 3.09
CA CYS A 129 -7.56 -4.38 3.72
C CYS A 129 -6.18 -3.74 3.60
N ALA A 130 -6.11 -2.57 3.00
CA ALA A 130 -4.88 -1.78 2.91
C ALA A 130 -4.93 -0.58 3.86
N LEU A 131 -3.93 -0.48 4.72
CA LEU A 131 -3.65 0.70 5.54
C LEU A 131 -2.49 1.45 4.89
N ILE A 132 -2.70 2.72 4.54
CA ILE A 132 -1.72 3.54 3.84
C ILE A 132 -1.33 4.69 4.74
N LEU A 133 -0.11 4.63 5.30
CA LEU A 133 0.51 5.75 6.00
C LEU A 133 1.28 6.59 4.98
N THR A 134 1.06 7.90 5.01
CA THR A 134 1.76 8.85 4.13
C THR A 134 2.50 9.87 4.99
N LEU A 135 3.83 9.85 4.90
CA LEU A 135 4.71 10.82 5.55
C LEU A 135 5.08 11.89 4.52
N ARG A 136 4.73 13.13 4.81
CA ARG A 136 5.11 14.32 4.05
C ARG A 136 6.09 15.12 4.89
N GLN A 137 7.25 15.46 4.31
CA GLN A 137 8.31 16.19 5.01
C GLN A 137 8.73 17.39 4.16
N LEU A 138 8.71 18.57 4.78
CA LEU A 138 9.27 19.80 4.26
C LEU A 138 10.69 19.95 4.79
N ARG A 139 11.64 20.29 3.93
CA ARG A 139 13.04 20.46 4.31
C ARG A 139 13.73 21.55 3.49
N ILE A 140 14.82 22.06 4.01
CA ILE A 140 15.66 23.01 3.28
C ILE A 140 16.50 22.22 2.26
N GLY A 141 16.47 22.61 0.99
CA GLY A 141 17.21 21.96 -0.08
C GLY A 141 18.72 22.12 0.06
N ALA A 142 19.47 21.15 -0.48
CA ALA A 142 20.93 21.12 -0.40
C ALA A 142 21.62 22.32 -1.06
N ASN A 143 20.99 22.91 -2.03
CA ASN A 143 21.53 24.02 -2.85
C ASN A 143 21.07 25.40 -2.39
N ALA A 144 20.56 25.52 -1.17
CA ALA A 144 20.08 26.78 -0.59
C ALA A 144 21.23 27.76 -0.34
N ASN A 145 21.68 28.43 -1.38
CA ASN A 145 22.41 29.70 -1.24
C ASN A 145 21.39 30.77 -0.95
N ALA A 146 21.44 31.36 0.25
CA ALA A 146 20.81 32.65 0.69
C ALA A 146 19.32 32.92 0.34
N GLY A 147 18.54 31.96 -0.07
CA GLY A 147 17.12 32.09 -0.38
C GLY A 147 16.46 30.72 -0.47
N GLY A 148 16.87 29.81 0.43
CA GLY A 148 16.65 28.37 0.45
C GLY A 148 15.37 27.87 -0.19
N GLU A 149 15.49 27.21 -1.37
CA GLU A 149 14.39 26.49 -1.97
C GLU A 149 13.94 25.36 -1.03
N CYS A 150 12.67 25.33 -0.67
CA CYS A 150 12.08 24.26 0.10
C CYS A 150 11.84 23.03 -0.78
N GLU A 151 12.23 21.88 -0.27
CA GLU A 151 12.00 20.58 -0.89
C GLU A 151 10.95 19.81 -0.11
N CYS A 152 10.12 19.08 -0.81
CA CYS A 152 9.15 18.17 -0.18
C CYS A 152 9.44 16.73 -0.59
N MET A 153 9.41 15.85 0.42
CA MET A 153 9.49 14.41 0.25
C MET A 153 8.19 13.78 0.72
N VAL A 154 7.63 12.89 -0.11
CA VAL A 154 6.42 12.14 0.22
C VAL A 154 6.74 10.67 0.18
N ASN A 155 6.69 10.01 1.32
CA ASN A 155 6.88 8.58 1.46
C ASN A 155 5.59 7.90 1.88
N LYS A 156 5.36 6.70 1.37
CA LYS A 156 4.21 5.88 1.77
C LYS A 156 4.69 4.56 2.36
N PHE A 157 4.07 4.16 3.45
CA PHE A 157 4.18 2.83 4.02
C PHE A 157 2.80 2.18 3.98
N THR A 158 2.69 1.07 3.26
CA THR A 158 1.41 0.37 3.08
C THR A 158 1.48 -1.00 3.73
N MET A 159 0.55 -1.26 4.63
CA MET A 159 0.32 -2.59 5.20
C MET A 159 -0.95 -3.17 4.57
N VAL A 160 -0.87 -4.40 4.10
CA VAL A 160 -2.03 -5.07 3.49
C VAL A 160 -2.29 -6.38 4.22
N ASP A 161 -3.50 -6.50 4.76
CA ASP A 161 -4.06 -7.76 5.26
C ASP A 161 -4.84 -8.40 4.11
N LEU A 162 -4.29 -9.49 3.56
CA LEU A 162 -4.91 -10.19 2.43
C LEU A 162 -6.05 -11.10 2.92
N ALA A 163 -7.10 -11.21 2.12
CA ALA A 163 -8.13 -12.20 2.34
C ALA A 163 -7.55 -13.62 2.35
N GLY A 164 -8.11 -14.51 3.14
CA GLY A 164 -7.71 -15.91 3.20
C GLY A 164 -8.07 -16.67 1.91
N ALA A 165 -7.24 -17.66 1.53
CA ALA A 165 -7.59 -18.60 0.48
C ALA A 165 -8.65 -19.58 1.01
N GLU A 166 -9.89 -19.45 0.55
CA GLU A 166 -10.99 -20.30 1.02
C GLU A 166 -11.11 -21.56 0.16
N ARG A 167 -11.43 -22.70 0.81
CA ARG A 167 -11.79 -23.90 0.08
C ARG A 167 -13.25 -23.84 -0.37
N PRO A 168 -13.55 -24.09 -1.64
CA PRO A 168 -14.93 -24.14 -2.11
C PRO A 168 -15.78 -25.19 -1.35
N SER A 169 -15.16 -26.29 -0.90
CA SER A 169 -15.82 -27.37 -0.16
C SER A 169 -16.21 -27.00 1.28
N THR A 170 -15.55 -26.04 1.91
CA THR A 170 -15.82 -25.61 3.29
C THR A 170 -16.83 -24.48 3.38
N THR A 171 -17.08 -23.79 2.27
CA THR A 171 -18.03 -22.66 2.23
C THR A 171 -19.48 -23.10 2.00
N GLY A 172 -19.79 -24.40 2.04
CA GLY A 172 -21.16 -24.90 1.80
C GLY A 172 -21.70 -24.52 0.42
N GLY A 173 -20.79 -24.21 -0.50
CA GLY A 173 -21.11 -23.68 -1.81
C GLY A 173 -21.97 -24.66 -2.61
N ASP A 174 -23.06 -24.17 -3.14
CA ASP A 174 -23.86 -24.83 -4.14
C ASP A 174 -22.92 -25.44 -5.21
N ARG A 175 -23.27 -26.63 -5.70
CA ARG A 175 -22.51 -27.35 -6.75
C ARG A 175 -22.53 -26.61 -8.11
N MET A 176 -22.49 -25.28 -8.08
CA MET A 176 -22.52 -24.44 -9.27
C MET A 176 -21.12 -24.42 -9.93
N SER A 177 -21.13 -24.42 -11.25
CA SER A 177 -19.90 -24.21 -12.01
C SER A 177 -19.34 -22.82 -11.77
N GLY A 178 -18.01 -22.62 -11.90
CA GLY A 178 -17.40 -21.29 -11.77
C GLY A 178 -18.03 -20.23 -12.72
N TYR A 179 -18.52 -20.67 -13.87
CA TYR A 179 -19.22 -19.80 -14.83
C TYR A 179 -20.59 -19.35 -14.31
N GLU A 180 -21.40 -20.24 -13.77
CA GLU A 180 -22.71 -19.91 -13.18
C GLU A 180 -22.57 -18.99 -11.97
N THR A 181 -21.55 -19.26 -11.14
CA THR A 181 -21.19 -18.41 -10.02
C THR A 181 -20.83 -17.00 -10.47
N MET A 182 -20.00 -16.86 -11.51
CA MET A 182 -19.62 -15.56 -12.06
C MET A 182 -20.81 -14.82 -12.68
N LEU A 183 -21.71 -15.51 -13.37
CA LEU A 183 -22.96 -14.95 -13.89
C LEU A 183 -23.86 -14.41 -12.77
N GLN A 184 -24.01 -15.13 -11.66
CA GLN A 184 -24.83 -14.68 -10.52
C GLN A 184 -24.26 -13.42 -9.89
N ILE A 185 -22.92 -13.35 -9.73
CA ILE A 185 -22.25 -12.16 -9.22
C ILE A 185 -22.45 -10.96 -10.16
N MET A 186 -22.32 -11.18 -11.47
CA MET A 186 -22.60 -10.13 -12.48
C MET A 186 -24.06 -9.66 -12.47
N MET A 187 -24.98 -10.52 -12.04
CA MET A 187 -26.40 -10.19 -11.83
C MET A 187 -26.68 -9.57 -10.44
N GLY A 188 -25.64 -9.29 -9.64
CA GLY A 188 -25.78 -8.70 -8.30
C GLY A 188 -26.27 -9.69 -7.23
N LYS A 189 -26.22 -11.00 -7.49
CA LYS A 189 -26.56 -12.04 -6.51
C LYS A 189 -25.32 -12.49 -5.80
N GLU A 190 -25.18 -12.11 -4.54
CA GLU A 190 -24.09 -12.60 -3.69
C GLU A 190 -24.41 -13.99 -3.17
N THR A 191 -23.60 -14.98 -3.54
CA THR A 191 -23.63 -16.33 -2.98
C THR A 191 -22.34 -16.62 -2.26
N THR A 192 -22.37 -17.43 -1.19
CA THR A 192 -21.17 -17.75 -0.40
C THR A 192 -20.09 -18.43 -1.27
N GLY A 193 -20.49 -19.32 -2.17
CA GLY A 193 -19.56 -19.96 -3.12
C GLY A 193 -18.98 -18.98 -4.14
N GLY A 194 -19.77 -17.99 -4.57
CA GLY A 194 -19.35 -16.93 -5.48
C GLY A 194 -18.32 -16.00 -4.88
N THR A 195 -18.52 -15.63 -3.63
CA THR A 195 -17.58 -14.79 -2.89
C THR A 195 -16.22 -15.48 -2.77
N GLY A 196 -16.18 -16.75 -2.34
CA GLY A 196 -14.93 -17.52 -2.23
C GLY A 196 -14.22 -17.69 -3.58
N PHE A 197 -14.99 -17.86 -4.68
CA PHE A 197 -14.40 -17.95 -6.02
C PHE A 197 -13.68 -16.64 -6.42
N ILE A 198 -14.29 -15.48 -6.20
CA ILE A 198 -13.66 -14.19 -6.55
C ILE A 198 -12.42 -13.94 -5.70
N ILE A 199 -12.47 -14.20 -4.40
CA ILE A 199 -11.32 -14.04 -3.50
C ILE A 199 -10.14 -14.90 -4.00
N ASN A 200 -10.39 -16.19 -4.28
CA ASN A 200 -9.35 -17.07 -4.80
C ASN A 200 -8.85 -16.60 -6.17
N TYR A 201 -9.72 -16.06 -7.00
CA TYR A 201 -9.35 -15.51 -8.30
C TYR A 201 -8.46 -14.25 -8.17
N GLU A 202 -8.76 -13.33 -7.21
CA GLU A 202 -7.91 -12.17 -6.89
C GLU A 202 -6.51 -12.61 -6.43
N LEU A 203 -6.44 -13.57 -5.49
CA LEU A 203 -5.16 -14.12 -5.03
C LEU A 203 -4.39 -14.81 -6.16
N HIS A 204 -5.08 -15.55 -7.03
CA HIS A 204 -4.46 -16.18 -8.20
C HIS A 204 -3.93 -15.16 -9.20
N GLN A 205 -4.67 -14.09 -9.48
CA GLN A 205 -4.20 -13.00 -10.33
C GLN A 205 -2.94 -12.36 -9.74
N LEU A 206 -2.94 -12.08 -8.44
CA LEU A 206 -1.79 -11.50 -7.76
C LEU A 206 -0.55 -12.42 -7.87
N ALA A 207 -0.72 -13.72 -7.61
CA ALA A 207 0.36 -14.70 -7.78
C ALA A 207 0.88 -14.75 -9.23
N THR A 208 -0.01 -14.67 -10.21
CA THR A 208 0.35 -14.63 -11.64
C THR A 208 1.19 -13.41 -11.97
N GLU A 209 0.85 -12.24 -11.44
CA GLU A 209 1.63 -11.02 -11.64
C GLU A 209 3.01 -11.08 -10.95
N VAL A 210 3.11 -11.72 -9.79
CA VAL A 210 4.41 -12.00 -9.13
C VAL A 210 5.30 -12.89 -10.01
N VAL A 211 4.74 -13.95 -10.59
CA VAL A 211 5.49 -14.83 -11.51
C VAL A 211 5.99 -14.05 -12.72
N LYS A 212 5.13 -13.27 -13.38
CA LYS A 212 5.51 -12.41 -14.51
C LYS A 212 6.60 -11.42 -14.15
N ALA A 213 6.49 -10.76 -13.00
CA ALA A 213 7.49 -9.82 -12.51
C ALA A 213 8.83 -10.53 -12.27
N THR A 214 8.82 -11.72 -11.68
CA THR A 214 10.01 -12.54 -11.44
C THR A 214 10.69 -12.92 -12.74
N GLU A 215 9.94 -13.40 -13.75
CA GLU A 215 10.48 -13.76 -15.06
C GLU A 215 11.07 -12.55 -15.81
N GLN A 216 10.40 -11.40 -15.74
CA GLN A 216 10.90 -10.17 -16.38
C GLN A 216 12.19 -9.69 -15.73
N ASN A 217 12.26 -9.72 -14.38
CA ASN A 217 13.46 -9.34 -13.64
C ASN A 217 14.64 -10.29 -13.94
N GLN A 218 14.40 -11.59 -14.06
CA GLN A 218 15.44 -12.56 -14.48
C GLN A 218 15.99 -12.23 -15.86
N ARG A 219 15.15 -11.73 -16.75
CA ARG A 219 15.55 -11.26 -18.09
C ARG A 219 16.10 -9.83 -18.10
N ARG A 220 16.38 -9.23 -16.94
CA ARG A 220 16.82 -7.83 -16.77
C ARG A 220 15.87 -6.81 -17.40
N LYS A 221 14.57 -7.12 -17.47
CA LYS A 221 13.52 -6.22 -17.92
C LYS A 221 12.76 -5.68 -16.74
N ASN A 222 12.37 -4.41 -16.80
CA ASN A 222 11.48 -3.85 -15.80
C ASN A 222 10.10 -4.50 -15.94
N TYR A 223 9.52 -4.88 -14.82
CA TYR A 223 8.15 -5.33 -14.79
C TYR A 223 7.21 -4.18 -15.14
N VAL A 224 6.32 -4.41 -16.07
CA VAL A 224 5.25 -3.49 -16.44
C VAL A 224 3.94 -4.21 -16.26
N PRO A 225 3.16 -3.87 -15.20
CA PRO A 225 1.85 -4.48 -15.00
C PRO A 225 0.91 -4.17 -16.17
N PRO A 226 0.00 -5.10 -16.50
CA PRO A 226 -0.98 -4.88 -17.56
C PRO A 226 -1.89 -3.70 -17.20
N LYS A 227 -2.19 -2.86 -18.19
CA LYS A 227 -3.04 -1.68 -18.03
C LYS A 227 -4.53 -2.01 -17.93
N GLN A 228 -4.92 -3.21 -18.29
CA GLN A 228 -6.31 -3.65 -18.39
C GLN A 228 -6.49 -5.04 -17.77
N LEU A 229 -7.70 -5.35 -17.32
CA LEU A 229 -8.16 -6.66 -16.84
C LEU A 229 -7.71 -7.08 -15.43
N LEU A 230 -7.07 -6.23 -14.65
CA LEU A 230 -6.81 -6.55 -13.25
C LEU A 230 -7.92 -6.02 -12.34
N LEU A 231 -8.27 -6.80 -11.33
CA LEU A 231 -9.11 -6.34 -10.24
C LEU A 231 -8.40 -5.22 -9.45
N PRO A 232 -9.14 -4.28 -8.82
CA PRO A 232 -8.55 -3.15 -8.12
C PRO A 232 -7.50 -3.52 -7.09
N SER A 233 -7.69 -4.61 -6.34
CA SER A 233 -6.72 -5.16 -5.39
C SER A 233 -5.41 -5.55 -6.07
N THR A 234 -5.49 -6.34 -7.15
CA THR A 234 -4.32 -6.78 -7.92
C THR A 234 -3.65 -5.61 -8.64
N GLN A 235 -4.43 -4.67 -9.18
CA GLN A 235 -3.91 -3.47 -9.81
C GLN A 235 -3.09 -2.62 -8.83
N PHE A 236 -3.62 -2.41 -7.63
CA PHE A 236 -2.94 -1.68 -6.56
C PHE A 236 -1.65 -2.38 -6.10
N LEU A 237 -1.73 -3.67 -5.79
CA LEU A 237 -0.59 -4.44 -5.27
C LEU A 237 0.50 -4.67 -6.33
N SER A 238 0.13 -4.77 -7.61
CA SER A 238 1.11 -4.94 -8.68
C SER A 238 2.07 -3.77 -8.83
N ALA A 239 1.72 -2.58 -8.32
CA ALA A 239 2.63 -1.44 -8.26
C ALA A 239 3.90 -1.73 -7.45
N CYS A 240 3.83 -2.64 -6.47
CA CYS A 240 4.98 -2.98 -5.63
C CYS A 240 6.04 -3.84 -6.35
N PHE A 241 5.75 -4.36 -7.55
CA PHE A 241 6.63 -5.29 -8.26
C PHE A 241 7.55 -4.61 -9.29
N ASP A 242 7.40 -3.32 -9.53
CA ASP A 242 8.15 -2.57 -10.54
C ASP A 242 9.43 -1.90 -10.00
N GLY A 243 9.74 -2.11 -8.71
CA GLY A 243 10.88 -1.50 -8.04
C GLY A 243 10.61 -0.10 -7.48
N SER A 244 9.38 0.41 -7.56
CA SER A 244 9.00 1.69 -6.92
C SER A 244 8.88 1.59 -5.40
N SER A 245 8.81 0.37 -4.86
CA SER A 245 8.60 0.11 -3.45
C SER A 245 9.50 -1.01 -2.93
N LEU A 246 9.90 -0.91 -1.67
CA LEU A 246 10.45 -2.04 -0.93
C LEU A 246 9.28 -2.92 -0.49
N LEU A 247 9.32 -4.21 -0.86
CA LEU A 247 8.26 -5.17 -0.56
C LEU A 247 8.74 -6.19 0.47
N GLY A 248 7.93 -6.39 1.52
CA GLY A 248 8.04 -7.48 2.46
C GLY A 248 6.74 -8.24 2.57
N MET A 249 6.78 -9.55 2.76
CA MET A 249 5.61 -10.39 2.98
C MET A 249 5.76 -11.21 4.26
N LEU A 250 4.75 -11.16 5.11
CA LEU A 250 4.63 -11.97 6.31
C LEU A 250 3.68 -13.14 6.03
N ILE A 251 4.17 -14.36 6.15
CA ILE A 251 3.37 -15.58 5.98
C ILE A 251 2.93 -16.07 7.34
N CYS A 252 1.62 -16.07 7.57
CA CYS A 252 1.00 -16.58 8.78
C CYS A 252 0.63 -18.07 8.57
N LEU A 253 1.06 -18.94 9.47
CA LEU A 253 0.82 -20.37 9.40
C LEU A 253 0.04 -20.84 10.62
N SER A 254 -0.88 -21.77 10.44
CA SER A 254 -1.61 -22.42 11.51
C SER A 254 -1.05 -23.82 11.78
N GLN A 255 -0.88 -24.18 13.06
CA GLN A 255 -0.48 -25.52 13.50
C GLN A 255 -1.68 -26.48 13.61
N ALA A 256 -2.91 -26.01 13.43
CA ALA A 256 -4.09 -26.83 13.54
C ALA A 256 -4.17 -27.83 12.37
N ASN A 257 -4.40 -29.11 12.66
CA ASN A 257 -4.43 -30.19 11.66
C ASN A 257 -5.42 -29.92 10.51
N HIS A 258 -6.55 -29.29 10.80
CA HIS A 258 -7.55 -28.95 9.79
C HIS A 258 -7.14 -27.81 8.84
N CYS A 259 -6.09 -27.05 9.19
CA CYS A 259 -5.55 -25.94 8.39
C CYS A 259 -4.36 -26.34 7.50
N GLY A 260 -4.10 -27.62 7.31
CA GLY A 260 -2.93 -28.09 6.56
C GLY A 260 -2.88 -27.59 5.12
N TRP A 261 -4.03 -27.52 4.44
CA TRP A 261 -4.11 -27.01 3.08
C TRP A 261 -3.86 -25.51 2.99
N GLU A 262 -4.45 -24.73 3.89
CA GLU A 262 -4.27 -23.27 3.97
C GLU A 262 -2.81 -22.94 4.25
N THR A 263 -2.17 -23.68 5.14
CA THR A 263 -0.73 -23.57 5.45
C THR A 263 0.11 -23.88 4.20
N TRP A 264 -0.22 -24.96 3.47
CA TRP A 264 0.50 -25.34 2.26
C TRP A 264 0.38 -24.26 1.16
N PHE A 265 -0.83 -23.73 0.91
CA PHE A 265 -1.04 -22.65 -0.06
C PHE A 265 -0.30 -21.38 0.34
N SER A 266 -0.32 -21.01 1.62
CA SER A 266 0.41 -19.84 2.13
C SER A 266 1.92 -19.97 1.91
N LEU A 267 2.49 -21.18 2.14
CA LEU A 267 3.89 -21.46 1.88
C LEU A 267 4.24 -21.40 0.39
N GLN A 268 3.38 -21.95 -0.48
CA GLN A 268 3.56 -21.88 -1.93
C GLN A 268 3.56 -20.44 -2.43
N TYR A 269 2.63 -19.63 -1.90
CA TYR A 269 2.53 -18.21 -2.23
C TYR A 269 3.79 -17.46 -1.80
N GLY A 270 4.24 -17.67 -0.56
CA GLY A 270 5.47 -17.09 -0.03
C GLY A 270 6.71 -17.53 -0.82
N THR A 271 6.80 -18.79 -1.20
CA THR A 271 7.88 -19.32 -2.04
C THR A 271 7.92 -18.63 -3.41
N THR A 272 6.77 -18.36 -4.00
CA THR A 272 6.68 -17.65 -5.28
C THR A 272 7.17 -16.21 -5.12
N LEU A 273 6.71 -15.50 -4.09
CA LEU A 273 7.09 -14.12 -3.84
C LEU A 273 8.57 -13.99 -3.46
N SER A 274 9.16 -14.95 -2.75
CA SER A 274 10.56 -14.93 -2.34
C SER A 274 11.55 -14.92 -3.52
N LYS A 275 11.11 -15.32 -4.70
CA LYS A 275 11.90 -15.29 -5.94
C LYS A 275 11.94 -13.90 -6.59
N LEU A 276 11.03 -13.00 -6.19
CA LEU A 276 10.95 -11.67 -6.75
C LEU A 276 12.16 -10.83 -6.29
N ARG A 277 12.87 -10.25 -7.24
CA ARG A 277 14.01 -9.36 -7.02
C ARG A 277 13.73 -8.03 -7.70
N CYS A 278 13.30 -7.03 -6.95
CA CYS A 278 13.03 -5.70 -7.48
C CYS A 278 14.13 -4.74 -7.01
N PRO A 279 14.93 -4.16 -7.92
CA PRO A 279 15.84 -3.09 -7.54
C PRO A 279 15.01 -1.86 -7.13
N VAL A 280 15.09 -1.49 -5.85
CA VAL A 280 14.33 -0.35 -5.32
C VAL A 280 14.94 0.95 -5.82
N LYS A 281 14.11 1.82 -6.35
CA LYS A 281 14.49 3.16 -6.81
C LYS A 281 14.20 4.17 -5.71
N PRO A 282 15.15 5.08 -5.39
CA PRO A 282 14.89 6.17 -4.46
C PRO A 282 13.70 7.02 -4.92
N GLN A 283 12.86 7.44 -3.97
CA GLN A 283 11.81 8.40 -4.29
C GLN A 283 12.41 9.76 -4.66
N PRO A 284 11.92 10.41 -5.72
CA PRO A 284 12.44 11.72 -6.11
C PRO A 284 12.06 12.78 -5.09
N ILE A 285 13.03 13.56 -4.71
CA ILE A 285 12.82 14.79 -3.95
C ILE A 285 12.32 15.85 -4.93
N ARG A 286 11.34 16.63 -4.55
CA ARG A 286 10.71 17.61 -5.42
C ARG A 286 10.72 18.99 -4.77
N LEU A 287 10.91 20.03 -5.57
CA LEU A 287 10.73 21.40 -5.11
C LEU A 287 9.29 21.62 -4.66
N PHE A 288 9.11 22.17 -3.47
CA PHE A 288 7.82 22.31 -2.83
C PHE A 288 6.87 23.21 -3.66
N GLU A 289 7.35 24.35 -4.14
CA GLU A 289 6.57 25.25 -4.99
C GLU A 289 6.03 24.58 -6.25
N LYS A 290 6.88 23.77 -6.92
CA LYS A 290 6.45 23.01 -8.09
C LYS A 290 5.41 21.93 -7.76
N MET A 291 5.45 21.39 -6.54
CA MET A 291 4.44 20.43 -6.08
C MET A 291 3.10 21.11 -5.84
N ILE A 292 3.08 22.27 -5.15
CA ILE A 292 1.86 23.06 -4.94
C ILE A 292 1.26 23.49 -6.27
N GLU A 293 2.06 24.06 -7.17
CA GLU A 293 1.60 24.50 -8.48
C GLU A 293 0.97 23.33 -9.28
N ARG A 294 1.64 22.18 -9.30
CA ARG A 294 1.11 20.97 -9.96
C ARG A 294 -0.20 20.53 -9.32
N SER A 295 -0.29 20.52 -7.98
CA SER A 295 -1.51 20.13 -7.27
C SER A 295 -2.67 21.10 -7.53
N ARG A 296 -2.43 22.42 -7.58
CA ARG A 296 -3.43 23.42 -7.95
C ARG A 296 -3.93 23.22 -9.38
N LYS A 297 -3.03 22.96 -10.33
CA LYS A 297 -3.39 22.63 -11.73
C LYS A 297 -4.23 21.35 -11.79
N ALA A 298 -3.87 20.32 -11.02
CA ALA A 298 -4.63 19.06 -10.96
C ALA A 298 -6.03 19.27 -10.38
N VAL A 299 -6.18 20.05 -9.32
CA VAL A 299 -7.50 20.42 -8.75
C VAL A 299 -8.36 21.12 -9.78
N HIS A 300 -7.81 22.10 -10.50
CA HIS A 300 -8.55 22.84 -11.53
C HIS A 300 -8.98 21.92 -12.68
N ALA A 301 -8.05 21.13 -13.22
CA ALA A 301 -8.32 20.22 -14.33
C ALA A 301 -9.35 19.13 -13.98
N THR A 302 -9.24 18.52 -12.79
CA THR A 302 -10.16 17.47 -12.35
C THR A 302 -11.55 18.03 -12.02
N ARG A 303 -11.63 19.26 -11.53
CA ARG A 303 -12.90 19.97 -11.32
C ARG A 303 -13.62 20.20 -12.65
N ILE A 304 -12.95 20.74 -13.66
CA ILE A 304 -13.53 20.94 -15.01
C ILE A 304 -14.02 19.60 -15.59
N GLN A 305 -13.21 18.54 -15.46
CA GLN A 305 -13.60 17.22 -15.94
C GLN A 305 -14.86 16.68 -15.24
N LEU A 306 -15.00 16.94 -13.94
CA LEU A 306 -16.17 16.52 -13.18
C LEU A 306 -17.43 17.33 -13.58
N GLU A 307 -17.30 18.66 -13.68
CA GLU A 307 -18.39 19.56 -14.09
C GLU A 307 -18.93 19.21 -15.50
N ASN A 308 -18.04 18.78 -16.40
CA ASN A 308 -18.41 18.33 -17.76
C ASN A 308 -18.90 16.89 -17.82
N THR A 309 -19.09 16.20 -16.68
CA THR A 309 -19.54 14.81 -16.64
C THR A 309 -20.90 14.74 -16.00
N PRO A 310 -21.95 14.36 -16.72
CA PRO A 310 -23.29 14.20 -16.16
C PRO A 310 -23.30 13.07 -15.12
N GLU A 311 -24.03 13.27 -14.02
CA GLU A 311 -24.15 12.28 -12.95
C GLU A 311 -24.96 11.06 -13.38
N THR A 312 -26.01 11.29 -14.17
CA THR A 312 -26.92 10.25 -14.63
C THR A 312 -27.39 10.52 -16.07
N GLY A 313 -28.02 9.53 -16.69
CA GLY A 313 -28.80 9.70 -17.92
C GLY A 313 -28.04 9.63 -19.25
N THR A 314 -26.71 9.50 -19.23
CA THR A 314 -25.90 9.40 -20.46
C THR A 314 -24.85 8.30 -20.35
N PRO A 315 -24.31 7.79 -21.49
CA PRO A 315 -23.18 6.85 -21.46
C PRO A 315 -21.93 7.40 -20.73
N ALA A 316 -21.79 8.74 -20.68
CA ALA A 316 -20.67 9.39 -19.99
C ALA A 316 -20.80 9.34 -18.46
N SER A 317 -22.03 9.16 -17.93
CA SER A 317 -22.27 9.10 -16.48
C SER A 317 -21.56 7.92 -15.80
N LYS A 318 -21.23 6.84 -16.53
CA LYS A 318 -20.44 5.72 -16.02
C LYS A 318 -19.04 6.14 -15.51
N TYR A 319 -18.54 7.29 -15.96
CA TYR A 319 -17.25 7.82 -15.52
C TYR A 319 -17.36 8.83 -14.37
N TYR A 320 -18.58 9.18 -13.96
CA TYR A 320 -18.81 10.23 -12.96
C TYR A 320 -18.16 9.88 -11.61
N SER A 321 -18.36 8.68 -11.11
CA SER A 321 -17.76 8.23 -9.84
C SER A 321 -16.24 8.33 -9.87
N ARG A 322 -15.60 7.87 -10.95
CA ARG A 322 -14.16 7.96 -11.14
C ARG A 322 -13.67 9.40 -11.14
N ARG A 323 -14.31 10.29 -11.88
CA ARG A 323 -13.92 11.70 -11.96
C ARG A 323 -14.12 12.41 -10.62
N LYS A 324 -15.18 12.05 -9.89
CA LYS A 324 -15.41 12.52 -8.52
C LYS A 324 -14.28 12.09 -7.56
N GLY A 325 -13.87 10.83 -7.62
CA GLY A 325 -12.74 10.31 -6.86
C GLY A 325 -11.42 11.03 -7.19
N MET A 326 -11.14 11.25 -8.48
CA MET A 326 -9.94 11.99 -8.91
C MET A 326 -9.94 13.44 -8.43
N ALA A 327 -11.08 14.14 -8.51
CA ALA A 327 -11.21 15.51 -8.03
C ALA A 327 -11.03 15.59 -6.50
N LEU A 328 -11.59 14.65 -5.76
CA LEU A 328 -11.41 14.54 -4.31
C LEU A 328 -9.94 14.27 -3.96
N HIS A 329 -9.29 13.34 -4.65
CA HIS A 329 -7.88 13.03 -4.45
C HIS A 329 -6.98 14.25 -4.67
N ALA A 330 -7.16 14.95 -5.81
CA ALA A 330 -6.39 16.16 -6.11
C ALA A 330 -6.56 17.23 -5.01
N LYS A 331 -7.78 17.41 -4.52
CA LYS A 331 -8.11 18.33 -3.43
C LYS A 331 -7.42 17.96 -2.13
N HIS A 332 -7.41 16.68 -1.76
CA HIS A 332 -6.73 16.18 -0.56
C HIS A 332 -5.20 16.34 -0.67
N GLN A 333 -4.61 16.08 -1.84
CA GLN A 333 -3.17 16.26 -2.01
C GLN A 333 -2.76 17.72 -1.85
N LEU A 334 -3.52 18.66 -2.40
CA LEU A 334 -3.27 20.08 -2.20
C LEU A 334 -3.45 20.49 -0.74
N HIS A 335 -4.53 20.07 -0.10
CA HIS A 335 -4.81 20.35 1.32
C HIS A 335 -3.64 19.96 2.23
N TRP A 336 -3.09 18.74 2.09
CA TRP A 336 -1.98 18.30 2.93
C TRP A 336 -0.66 19.03 2.66
N LEU A 337 -0.45 19.57 1.46
CA LEU A 337 0.69 20.44 1.18
C LEU A 337 0.49 21.82 1.83
N GLU A 338 -0.72 22.36 1.80
CA GLU A 338 -1.04 23.64 2.44
C GLU A 338 -0.95 23.55 3.98
N VAL A 339 -1.46 22.47 4.59
CA VAL A 339 -1.32 22.22 6.03
C VAL A 339 0.15 22.11 6.43
N LEU A 340 0.99 21.44 5.63
CA LEU A 340 2.42 21.28 5.91
C LEU A 340 3.15 22.64 6.02
N VAL A 341 2.74 23.63 5.22
CA VAL A 341 3.31 24.98 5.31
C VAL A 341 2.79 25.73 6.53
N LEU A 342 1.47 25.69 6.76
CA LEU A 342 0.88 26.37 7.90
C LEU A 342 1.49 25.92 9.23
N GLU A 343 1.65 24.62 9.41
CA GLU A 343 2.29 24.05 10.60
C GLU A 343 3.80 24.40 10.67
N ALA A 344 4.48 24.58 9.52
CA ALA A 344 5.88 25.00 9.51
C ALA A 344 6.03 26.48 9.93
N ASP A 345 5.12 27.34 9.50
CA ASP A 345 5.11 28.77 9.86
C ASP A 345 4.79 28.97 11.34
N GLU A 346 3.86 28.17 11.90
CA GLU A 346 3.56 28.21 13.34
C GLU A 346 4.73 27.73 14.21
N ALA A 347 5.50 26.74 13.75
CA ALA A 347 6.66 26.23 14.48
C ALA A 347 7.87 27.19 14.47
N THR A 348 7.87 28.20 13.60
CA THR A 348 8.94 29.19 13.47
C THR A 348 8.65 30.52 14.19
N GLN A 349 7.43 30.71 14.68
CA GLN A 349 7.01 31.84 15.55
C GLN A 349 7.17 31.50 17.02
#